data_0fd7c714cc896b2539982e08d140608a
#
_entry.id   0fd7c714cc896b2539982e08d140608a
#
_cell.length_a   1.000
_cell.length_b   1.000
_cell.length_c   1.000
_cell.angle_alpha   90.00
_cell.angle_beta   90.00
_cell.angle_gamma   90.00
#
_symmetry.space_group_name_H-M   'P 1'
#
loop_
_entity.id
_entity.type
_entity.pdbx_description
1 polymer ?
#
loop_
_entity_poly.entity_id
_entity_poly.type
_entity_poly.pdbx_seq_one_letter_code
_entity_poly.pdbx_strand_id
1 'polypeptide(L)'
;RIKPLDRLTVVVNSRDPELAAPFNTSTSLNSLTGTPLSTYSSNSASLQIRTVDENGDLDMPIIGPIQCKGKTRSELAQEIADKIREGGYISDPTVNIQFADMKISVIGEVARPGQYDITNDRISLLDALSLAGDLTIYGVRSDVKVIREENGVRTTASLDLTSQDIYDSPYFYLQQNDVIYVKPNKYRAQAGEISQNRSFYISLISTAVSVATLIVTLTR
;
A
#
# COMPACT_ATOMS: atom_id res chain seq x y z
N ARG A 1 -7.20 -0.47 11.98
CA ARG A 1 -8.19 0.53 12.38
C ARG A 1 -8.38 1.55 11.28
N ILE A 2 -9.60 2.06 11.13
CA ILE A 2 -9.99 3.03 10.10
C ILE A 2 -9.37 4.40 10.44
N LYS A 3 -8.83 5.05 9.42
CA LYS A 3 -8.19 6.37 9.49
C LYS A 3 -8.94 7.38 8.59
N PRO A 4 -8.80 8.69 8.83
CA PRO A 4 -9.24 9.69 7.87
C PRO A 4 -8.62 9.46 6.48
N LEU A 5 -9.39 9.74 5.43
CA LEU A 5 -9.04 9.54 4.02
C LEU A 5 -8.97 8.07 3.55
N ASP A 6 -9.24 7.09 4.43
CA ASP A 6 -9.41 5.71 4.00
C ASP A 6 -10.62 5.58 3.07
N ARG A 7 -10.48 4.73 2.06
CA ARG A 7 -11.57 4.40 1.14
C ARG A 7 -12.13 3.03 1.51
N LEU A 8 -13.40 3.00 1.80
CA LEU A 8 -14.12 1.80 2.25
C LEU A 8 -15.18 1.41 1.22
N THR A 9 -15.27 0.13 0.92
CA THR A 9 -16.43 -0.46 0.28
C THR A 9 -17.38 -0.90 1.37
N VAL A 10 -18.59 -0.34 1.38
CA VAL A 10 -19.64 -0.67 2.36
C VAL A 10 -20.81 -1.28 1.62
N VAL A 11 -21.14 -2.51 1.94
CA VAL A 11 -22.25 -3.26 1.33
C VAL A 11 -23.24 -3.62 2.41
N VAL A 12 -24.46 -3.15 2.26
CA VAL A 12 -25.60 -3.51 3.11
C VAL A 12 -26.40 -4.60 2.42
N ASN A 13 -26.63 -5.70 3.10
CA ASN A 13 -27.44 -6.81 2.63
C ASN A 13 -28.64 -7.02 3.58
N SER A 14 -29.73 -7.51 3.03
CA SER A 14 -30.93 -7.92 3.75
C SER A 14 -31.53 -9.13 3.02
N ARG A 15 -32.45 -9.85 3.68
CA ARG A 15 -33.26 -10.89 3.02
C ARG A 15 -34.10 -10.33 1.88
N ASP A 16 -34.51 -9.06 2.00
CA ASP A 16 -35.15 -8.31 0.92
C ASP A 16 -34.14 -7.36 0.28
N PRO A 17 -33.65 -7.67 -0.93
CA PRO A 17 -32.66 -6.82 -1.63
C PRO A 17 -33.18 -5.43 -1.99
N GLU A 18 -34.52 -5.25 -2.15
CA GLU A 18 -35.09 -3.94 -2.48
C GLU A 18 -34.93 -2.96 -1.31
N LEU A 19 -35.02 -3.45 -0.07
CA LEU A 19 -34.82 -2.62 1.12
C LEU A 19 -33.33 -2.23 1.31
N ALA A 20 -32.39 -3.05 0.86
CA ALA A 20 -30.97 -2.79 0.94
C ALA A 20 -30.46 -1.84 -0.16
N ALA A 21 -31.11 -1.81 -1.32
CA ALA A 21 -30.68 -1.05 -2.49
C ALA A 21 -30.42 0.44 -2.21
N PRO A 22 -31.28 1.18 -1.47
CA PRO A 22 -31.06 2.59 -1.20
C PRO A 22 -29.80 2.90 -0.39
N PHE A 23 -29.33 1.96 0.45
CA PHE A 23 -28.09 2.09 1.24
C PHE A 23 -26.83 1.82 0.41
N ASN A 24 -26.97 1.11 -0.71
CA ASN A 24 -25.89 0.72 -1.60
C ASN A 24 -25.71 1.70 -2.78
N THR A 25 -26.44 2.80 -2.82
CA THR A 25 -26.27 3.82 -3.86
C THR A 25 -24.97 4.59 -3.64
N SER A 26 -24.14 4.72 -4.69
CA SER A 26 -22.98 5.60 -4.66
C SER A 26 -23.43 7.05 -4.88
N THR A 27 -22.95 7.96 -4.07
CA THR A 27 -23.01 9.40 -4.38
C THR A 27 -21.93 9.71 -5.41
N SER A 28 -22.23 9.42 -6.67
CA SER A 28 -21.37 9.82 -7.78
C SER A 28 -21.52 11.32 -8.00
N LEU A 29 -20.51 12.10 -7.69
CA LEU A 29 -20.38 13.52 -8.07
C LEU A 29 -20.35 13.76 -9.60
N ASN A 30 -20.49 12.72 -10.41
CA ASN A 30 -20.52 12.81 -11.88
C ASN A 30 -21.87 13.13 -12.48
N SER A 31 -22.86 13.53 -11.68
CA SER A 31 -24.19 13.98 -12.19
C SER A 31 -24.19 15.41 -12.75
N LEU A 32 -23.00 16.04 -12.95
CA LEU A 32 -22.89 17.38 -13.56
C LEU A 32 -22.83 17.38 -15.09
N THR A 33 -22.75 16.22 -15.74
CA THR A 33 -22.87 16.11 -17.19
C THR A 33 -24.09 15.28 -17.52
N GLY A 34 -25.22 15.94 -17.71
CA GLY A 34 -26.58 15.46 -17.93
C GLY A 34 -26.81 14.36 -18.98
N THR A 35 -26.11 13.26 -18.88
CA THR A 35 -26.40 12.04 -19.67
C THR A 35 -27.00 10.99 -18.73
N PRO A 36 -28.25 10.56 -18.93
CA PRO A 36 -28.82 9.47 -18.16
C PRO A 36 -28.16 8.17 -18.57
N LEU A 37 -27.20 7.69 -17.75
CA LEU A 37 -26.63 6.35 -17.92
C LEU A 37 -27.58 5.35 -17.27
N SER A 38 -28.63 4.97 -18.01
CA SER A 38 -29.45 3.80 -17.75
C SER A 38 -28.64 2.55 -18.11
N THR A 39 -27.88 2.03 -17.16
CA THR A 39 -27.44 0.64 -17.24
C THR A 39 -27.38 0.10 -15.81
N TYR A 40 -28.45 -0.54 -15.40
CA TYR A 40 -28.47 -1.46 -14.28
C TYR A 40 -27.52 -2.62 -14.60
N SER A 41 -26.24 -2.45 -14.34
CA SER A 41 -25.28 -3.53 -14.37
C SER A 41 -25.01 -3.96 -12.93
N SER A 42 -25.54 -5.11 -12.57
CA SER A 42 -25.53 -5.75 -11.26
C SER A 42 -24.15 -6.23 -10.78
N ASN A 43 -23.06 -5.68 -11.29
CA ASN A 43 -21.69 -6.13 -10.96
C ASN A 43 -20.70 -5.00 -10.65
N SER A 44 -21.15 -3.85 -10.16
CA SER A 44 -20.25 -2.72 -9.91
C SER A 44 -19.94 -2.55 -8.43
N ALA A 45 -19.03 -3.39 -7.91
CA ALA A 45 -18.41 -3.19 -6.60
C ALA A 45 -17.76 -1.79 -6.46
N SER A 46 -17.40 -1.16 -7.58
CA SER A 46 -16.86 0.20 -7.65
C SER A 46 -17.88 1.31 -7.27
N LEU A 47 -19.18 1.02 -7.26
CA LEU A 47 -20.22 2.01 -6.95
C LEU A 47 -20.44 2.20 -5.44
N GLN A 48 -19.84 1.38 -4.60
CA GLN A 48 -20.06 1.38 -3.15
C GLN A 48 -18.86 1.90 -2.36
N ILE A 49 -17.87 2.47 -3.06
CA ILE A 49 -16.67 3.02 -2.41
C ILE A 49 -17.02 4.38 -1.82
N ARG A 50 -16.72 4.53 -0.51
CA ARG A 50 -16.93 5.75 0.25
C ARG A 50 -15.60 6.16 0.89
N THR A 51 -15.36 7.46 0.94
CA THR A 51 -14.14 7.99 1.57
C THR A 51 -14.49 8.51 2.95
N VAL A 52 -13.71 8.14 3.94
CA VAL A 52 -13.77 8.71 5.28
C VAL A 52 -13.22 10.13 5.20
N ASP A 53 -13.96 11.11 5.74
CA ASP A 53 -13.56 12.52 5.70
C ASP A 53 -12.37 12.84 6.62
N GLU A 54 -11.92 14.09 6.63
CA GLU A 54 -10.81 14.55 7.47
C GLU A 54 -11.14 14.48 8.98
N ASN A 55 -12.40 14.57 9.35
CA ASN A 55 -12.88 14.45 10.73
C ASN A 55 -12.93 12.99 11.19
N GLY A 56 -12.92 12.07 10.23
CA GLY A 56 -13.05 10.63 10.46
C GLY A 56 -14.48 10.14 10.39
N ASP A 57 -15.36 10.86 9.69
CA ASP A 57 -16.75 10.50 9.47
C ASP A 57 -16.94 9.85 8.10
N LEU A 58 -17.82 8.87 8.03
CA LEU A 58 -18.25 8.21 6.80
C LEU A 58 -19.70 8.60 6.52
N ASP A 59 -19.95 9.22 5.37
CA ASP A 59 -21.29 9.57 4.96
C ASP A 59 -22.03 8.37 4.37
N MET A 60 -23.11 7.99 5.04
CA MET A 60 -23.95 6.87 4.63
C MET A 60 -25.33 7.37 4.19
N PRO A 61 -25.85 6.85 3.06
CA PRO A 61 -27.19 7.19 2.61
C PRO A 61 -28.22 6.89 3.71
N ILE A 62 -29.22 7.76 3.83
CA ILE A 62 -30.37 7.62 4.73
C ILE A 62 -30.03 7.84 6.22
N ILE A 63 -28.95 7.20 6.73
CA ILE A 63 -28.57 7.27 8.15
C ILE A 63 -27.56 8.39 8.45
N GLY A 64 -27.06 9.07 7.41
CA GLY A 64 -26.14 10.22 7.56
C GLY A 64 -24.72 9.87 7.99
N PRO A 65 -23.95 10.86 8.48
CA PRO A 65 -22.55 10.67 8.85
C PRO A 65 -22.37 9.79 10.09
N ILE A 66 -21.36 8.92 10.04
CA ILE A 66 -21.02 7.98 11.11
C ILE A 66 -19.53 8.10 11.42
N GLN A 67 -19.21 8.32 12.70
CA GLN A 67 -17.83 8.39 13.18
C GLN A 67 -17.14 7.03 13.00
N CYS A 68 -16.08 6.99 12.19
CA CYS A 68 -15.34 5.78 11.87
C CYS A 68 -13.93 5.73 12.44
N LYS A 69 -13.34 6.90 12.69
CA LYS A 69 -11.95 7.03 13.12
C LYS A 69 -11.63 6.17 14.34
N GLY A 70 -10.60 5.33 14.20
CA GLY A 70 -10.11 4.45 15.26
C GLY A 70 -10.89 3.16 15.45
N LYS A 71 -12.06 3.00 14.83
CA LYS A 71 -12.86 1.77 14.88
C LYS A 71 -12.25 0.70 13.97
N THR A 72 -12.54 -0.55 14.28
CA THR A 72 -12.31 -1.67 13.39
C THR A 72 -13.44 -1.76 12.36
N ARG A 73 -13.23 -2.51 11.27
CA ARG A 73 -14.28 -2.78 10.27
C ARG A 73 -15.50 -3.45 10.90
N SER A 74 -15.28 -4.37 11.83
CA SER A 74 -16.37 -5.08 12.51
C SER A 74 -17.19 -4.18 13.42
N GLU A 75 -16.53 -3.31 14.19
CA GLU A 75 -17.21 -2.33 15.05
C GLU A 75 -18.06 -1.35 14.24
N LEU A 76 -17.50 -0.85 13.11
CA LEU A 76 -18.24 0.02 12.21
C LEU A 76 -19.41 -0.68 11.53
N ALA A 77 -19.21 -1.93 11.08
CA ALA A 77 -20.27 -2.71 10.44
C ALA A 77 -21.44 -2.96 11.40
N GLN A 78 -21.14 -3.27 12.65
CA GLN A 78 -22.15 -3.45 13.70
C GLN A 78 -22.91 -2.16 13.96
N GLU A 79 -22.22 -1.03 14.12
CA GLU A 79 -22.86 0.26 14.37
C GLU A 79 -23.77 0.69 13.20
N ILE A 80 -23.34 0.49 11.96
CA ILE A 80 -24.18 0.76 10.79
C ILE A 80 -25.43 -0.12 10.81
N ALA A 81 -25.27 -1.42 11.09
CA ALA A 81 -26.38 -2.35 11.16
C ALA A 81 -27.38 -1.95 12.28
N ASP A 82 -26.88 -1.55 13.43
CA ASP A 82 -27.71 -1.12 14.56
C ASP A 82 -28.48 0.17 14.22
N LYS A 83 -27.84 1.17 13.62
CA LYS A 83 -28.53 2.41 13.18
C LYS A 83 -29.60 2.15 12.12
N ILE A 84 -29.34 1.24 11.18
CA ILE A 84 -30.34 0.83 10.17
C ILE A 84 -31.54 0.17 10.85
N ARG A 85 -31.30 -0.70 11.84
CA ARG A 85 -32.35 -1.40 12.59
C ARG A 85 -33.15 -0.45 13.46
N GLU A 86 -32.47 0.43 14.22
CA GLU A 86 -33.11 1.44 15.09
C GLU A 86 -33.94 2.44 14.30
N GLY A 87 -33.50 2.80 13.08
CA GLY A 87 -34.26 3.65 12.18
C GLY A 87 -35.48 2.97 11.56
N GLY A 88 -35.68 1.67 11.81
CA GLY A 88 -36.81 0.90 11.28
C GLY A 88 -36.76 0.62 9.78
N TYR A 89 -35.60 0.81 9.14
CA TYR A 89 -35.46 0.65 7.69
C TYR A 89 -35.37 -0.81 7.25
N ILE A 90 -34.57 -1.59 7.98
CA ILE A 90 -34.36 -3.02 7.71
C ILE A 90 -34.32 -3.75 9.07
N SER A 91 -35.05 -4.85 9.18
CA SER A 91 -35.10 -5.66 10.43
C SER A 91 -33.88 -6.57 10.60
N ASP A 92 -33.27 -7.02 9.50
CA ASP A 92 -32.16 -7.97 9.45
C ASP A 92 -30.95 -7.47 8.63
N PRO A 93 -30.44 -6.25 8.85
CA PRO A 93 -29.34 -5.71 8.05
C PRO A 93 -28.04 -6.47 8.35
N THR A 94 -27.34 -6.87 7.31
CA THR A 94 -25.98 -7.41 7.37
C THR A 94 -25.06 -6.46 6.61
N VAL A 95 -24.06 -5.92 7.30
CA VAL A 95 -23.15 -4.92 6.73
C VAL A 95 -21.76 -5.55 6.56
N ASN A 96 -21.23 -5.47 5.34
CA ASN A 96 -19.88 -5.89 5.02
C ASN A 96 -19.05 -4.66 4.68
N ILE A 97 -17.87 -4.53 5.31
CA ILE A 97 -16.95 -3.41 5.10
C ILE A 97 -15.57 -3.96 4.74
N GLN A 98 -15.04 -3.47 3.63
CA GLN A 98 -13.69 -3.77 3.16
C GLN A 98 -12.96 -2.47 2.83
N PHE A 99 -11.63 -2.46 2.93
CA PHE A 99 -10.84 -1.38 2.35
C PHE A 99 -10.90 -1.48 0.83
N ALA A 100 -11.28 -0.39 0.17
CA ALA A 100 -11.38 -0.37 -1.30
C ALA A 100 -10.02 -0.39 -1.97
N ASP A 101 -9.04 0.27 -1.36
CA ASP A 101 -7.69 0.44 -1.89
C ASP A 101 -6.66 0.19 -0.78
N MET A 102 -6.44 -1.08 -0.45
CA MET A 102 -5.28 -1.39 0.40
C MET A 102 -4.03 -1.36 -0.46
N LYS A 103 -3.13 -0.40 -0.20
CA LYS A 103 -1.88 -0.22 -0.92
C LYS A 103 -0.71 -0.33 0.02
N ILE A 104 0.37 -0.95 -0.46
CA ILE A 104 1.67 -0.97 0.19
C ILE A 104 2.74 -0.56 -0.82
N SER A 105 3.86 -0.04 -0.34
CA SER A 105 5.00 0.31 -1.19
C SER A 105 6.19 -0.56 -0.84
N VAL A 106 6.85 -1.13 -1.85
CA VAL A 106 8.10 -1.90 -1.67
C VAL A 106 9.19 -1.19 -2.45
N ILE A 107 10.26 -0.79 -1.77
CA ILE A 107 11.35 -0.01 -2.33
C ILE A 107 12.71 -0.56 -1.92
N GLY A 108 13.75 -0.18 -2.67
CA GLY A 108 15.12 -0.59 -2.42
C GLY A 108 15.54 -1.81 -3.24
N GLU A 109 16.34 -2.69 -2.68
CA GLU A 109 16.95 -3.84 -3.36
C GLU A 109 16.01 -5.04 -3.46
N VAL A 110 14.91 -4.86 -4.20
CA VAL A 110 13.96 -5.90 -4.61
C VAL A 110 13.92 -6.00 -6.14
N ALA A 111 13.44 -7.12 -6.66
CA ALA A 111 13.40 -7.33 -8.11
C ALA A 111 12.50 -6.33 -8.84
N ARG A 112 11.37 -5.96 -8.23
CA ARG A 112 10.40 -5.03 -8.80
C ARG A 112 9.94 -4.05 -7.72
N PRO A 113 10.67 -2.94 -7.50
CA PRO A 113 10.21 -1.90 -6.59
C PRO A 113 8.97 -1.19 -7.15
N GLY A 114 8.02 -0.85 -6.28
CA GLY A 114 6.78 -0.22 -6.69
C GLY A 114 5.73 -0.16 -5.60
N GLN A 115 4.57 0.37 -5.94
CA GLN A 115 3.37 0.33 -5.13
C GLN A 115 2.50 -0.84 -5.60
N TYR A 116 1.94 -1.59 -4.64
CA TYR A 116 1.14 -2.78 -4.87
C TYR A 116 -0.24 -2.62 -4.28
N ASP A 117 -1.26 -2.88 -5.09
CA ASP A 117 -2.65 -2.97 -4.64
C ASP A 117 -2.90 -4.35 -4.03
N ILE A 118 -3.48 -4.38 -2.85
CA ILE A 118 -3.73 -5.60 -2.09
C ILE A 118 -5.23 -5.86 -2.06
N THR A 119 -5.64 -6.96 -2.66
CA THR A 119 -7.04 -7.38 -2.72
C THR A 119 -7.45 -8.24 -1.51
N ASN A 120 -6.47 -8.78 -0.80
CA ASN A 120 -6.71 -9.64 0.36
C ASN A 120 -6.91 -8.79 1.63
N ASP A 121 -7.74 -9.26 2.53
CA ASP A 121 -7.99 -8.61 3.82
C ASP A 121 -6.76 -8.53 4.73
N ARG A 122 -5.75 -9.35 4.48
CA ARG A 122 -4.52 -9.43 5.26
C ARG A 122 -3.37 -9.84 4.37
N ILE A 123 -2.24 -9.16 4.52
CA ILE A 123 -1.01 -9.46 3.81
C ILE A 123 0.15 -9.47 4.80
N SER A 124 1.04 -10.45 4.68
CA SER A 124 2.28 -10.51 5.46
C SER A 124 3.41 -9.77 4.75
N LEU A 125 4.49 -9.47 5.48
CA LEU A 125 5.72 -8.92 4.90
C LEU A 125 6.30 -9.86 3.82
N LEU A 126 6.23 -11.18 4.04
CA LEU A 126 6.74 -12.16 3.09
C LEU A 126 5.91 -12.19 1.79
N ASP A 127 4.59 -12.06 1.90
CA ASP A 127 3.71 -11.95 0.72
C ASP A 127 4.03 -10.69 -0.08
N ALA A 128 4.25 -9.56 0.60
CA ALA A 128 4.60 -8.30 -0.04
C ALA A 128 5.94 -8.37 -0.79
N LEU A 129 6.95 -9.01 -0.19
CA LEU A 129 8.23 -9.25 -0.83
C LEU A 129 8.10 -10.21 -2.01
N SER A 130 7.24 -11.24 -1.90
CA SER A 130 6.93 -12.15 -3.02
C SER A 130 6.30 -11.41 -4.19
N LEU A 131 5.35 -10.48 -3.94
CA LEU A 131 4.77 -9.62 -4.99
C LEU A 131 5.84 -8.77 -5.67
N ALA A 132 6.83 -8.28 -4.92
CA ALA A 132 7.96 -7.52 -5.44
C ALA A 132 9.04 -8.41 -6.12
N GLY A 133 8.84 -9.73 -6.19
CA GLY A 133 9.75 -10.68 -6.82
C GLY A 133 10.98 -11.03 -5.98
N ASP A 134 10.86 -10.90 -4.65
CA ASP A 134 11.89 -11.11 -3.64
C ASP A 134 13.02 -10.06 -3.69
N LEU A 135 13.92 -10.15 -2.72
CA LEU A 135 15.12 -9.33 -2.64
C LEU A 135 16.11 -9.70 -3.75
N THR A 136 16.82 -8.71 -4.29
CA THR A 136 17.97 -8.97 -5.16
C THR A 136 19.11 -9.61 -4.36
N ILE A 137 20.13 -10.11 -5.06
CA ILE A 137 21.37 -10.64 -4.43
C ILE A 137 22.12 -9.57 -3.61
N TYR A 138 21.78 -8.30 -3.79
CA TYR A 138 22.35 -7.17 -3.07
C TYR A 138 21.49 -6.72 -1.89
N GLY A 139 20.27 -7.23 -1.73
CA GLY A 139 19.38 -6.90 -0.62
C GLY A 139 19.81 -7.54 0.69
N VAL A 140 19.74 -6.78 1.78
CA VAL A 140 20.07 -7.26 3.13
C VAL A 140 18.85 -7.88 3.77
N ARG A 141 18.81 -9.23 3.90
CA ARG A 141 17.68 -9.99 4.48
C ARG A 141 17.54 -9.83 5.98
N SER A 142 18.63 -9.56 6.69
CA SER A 142 18.65 -9.43 8.16
C SER A 142 18.19 -8.06 8.65
N ASP A 143 17.86 -7.11 7.75
CA ASP A 143 17.47 -5.76 8.14
C ASP A 143 16.53 -5.16 7.09
N VAL A 144 15.35 -5.75 6.97
CA VAL A 144 14.25 -5.21 6.17
C VAL A 144 13.44 -4.27 7.05
N LYS A 145 13.24 -3.05 6.59
CA LYS A 145 12.54 -2.01 7.35
C LYS A 145 11.09 -1.92 6.92
N VAL A 146 10.20 -1.91 7.90
CA VAL A 146 8.79 -1.56 7.71
C VAL A 146 8.59 -0.19 8.32
N ILE A 147 8.17 0.76 7.51
CA ILE A 147 7.87 2.13 7.91
C ILE A 147 6.35 2.27 7.91
N ARG A 148 5.80 2.58 9.07
CA ARG A 148 4.36 2.74 9.32
C ARG A 148 4.07 4.10 9.89
N GLU A 149 3.02 4.73 9.39
CA GLU A 149 2.52 5.98 9.93
C GLU A 149 1.20 5.76 10.67
N GLU A 150 1.20 6.04 11.97
CA GLU A 150 0.02 5.97 12.82
C GLU A 150 -0.16 7.28 13.58
N ASN A 151 -1.34 7.90 13.46
CA ASN A 151 -1.66 9.16 14.11
C ASN A 151 -0.64 10.31 13.87
N GLY A 152 -0.09 10.38 12.65
CA GLY A 152 0.92 11.36 12.26
C GLY A 152 2.33 11.06 12.77
N VAL A 153 2.54 9.95 13.48
CA VAL A 153 3.86 9.49 13.93
C VAL A 153 4.35 8.39 13.02
N ARG A 154 5.54 8.57 12.44
CA ARG A 154 6.21 7.54 11.65
C ARG A 154 7.11 6.70 12.52
N THR A 155 6.84 5.41 12.52
CA THR A 155 7.66 4.40 13.19
C THR A 155 8.37 3.55 12.15
N THR A 156 9.61 3.17 12.43
CA THR A 156 10.38 2.27 11.58
C THR A 156 10.77 1.05 12.41
N ALA A 157 10.33 -0.12 12.00
CA ALA A 157 10.72 -1.40 12.57
C ALA A 157 11.70 -2.10 11.64
N SER A 158 12.75 -2.70 12.21
CA SER A 158 13.69 -3.55 11.49
C SER A 158 13.32 -5.01 11.73
N LEU A 159 13.12 -5.77 10.66
CA LEU A 159 12.78 -7.19 10.70
C LEU A 159 13.87 -8.00 10.03
N ASP A 160 14.24 -9.10 10.67
CA ASP A 160 15.18 -10.08 10.13
C ASP A 160 14.44 -11.24 9.50
N LEU A 161 14.51 -11.36 8.16
CA LEU A 161 13.85 -12.44 7.42
C LEU A 161 14.53 -13.81 7.65
N THR A 162 15.68 -13.84 8.29
CA THR A 162 16.41 -15.09 8.59
C THR A 162 16.11 -15.63 9.99
N SER A 163 15.45 -14.83 10.84
CA SER A 163 15.02 -15.23 12.19
C SER A 163 13.56 -15.65 12.21
N GLN A 164 13.22 -16.60 13.08
CA GLN A 164 11.82 -16.99 13.34
C GLN A 164 11.06 -15.92 14.12
N ASP A 165 11.74 -15.04 14.85
CA ASP A 165 11.11 -13.97 15.64
C ASP A 165 10.29 -12.99 14.80
N ILE A 166 10.49 -13.02 13.47
CA ILE A 166 9.73 -12.19 12.54
C ILE A 166 8.21 -12.42 12.67
N TYR A 167 7.78 -13.65 12.96
CA TYR A 167 6.36 -14.00 13.05
C TYR A 167 5.68 -13.40 14.27
N ASP A 168 6.42 -13.11 15.34
CA ASP A 168 5.92 -12.51 16.58
C ASP A 168 5.92 -10.98 16.52
N SER A 169 6.47 -10.41 15.46
CA SER A 169 6.52 -8.96 15.27
C SER A 169 5.15 -8.37 14.96
N PRO A 170 4.74 -7.26 15.61
CA PRO A 170 3.53 -6.53 15.25
C PRO A 170 3.58 -5.91 13.84
N TYR A 171 4.75 -5.87 13.22
CA TYR A 171 4.97 -5.40 11.85
C TYR A 171 5.01 -6.52 10.80
N PHE A 172 4.84 -7.78 11.22
CA PHE A 172 4.80 -8.91 10.29
C PHE A 172 3.61 -8.82 9.34
N TYR A 173 2.43 -8.45 9.89
CA TYR A 173 1.26 -8.14 9.08
C TYR A 173 1.24 -6.66 8.75
N LEU A 174 1.15 -6.38 7.47
CA LEU A 174 1.20 -5.04 6.93
C LEU A 174 -0.15 -4.33 7.05
N GLN A 175 -0.09 -3.02 7.15
CA GLN A 175 -1.24 -2.12 7.17
C GLN A 175 -1.27 -1.26 5.91
N GLN A 176 -2.39 -0.57 5.72
CA GLN A 176 -2.57 0.43 4.67
C GLN A 176 -1.43 1.47 4.68
N ASN A 177 -0.86 1.73 3.52
CA ASN A 177 0.23 2.69 3.30
C ASN A 177 1.58 2.33 3.97
N ASP A 178 1.77 1.09 4.44
CA ASP A 178 3.09 0.66 4.90
C ASP A 178 4.11 0.73 3.77
N VAL A 179 5.32 1.17 4.11
CA VAL A 179 6.45 1.19 3.18
C VAL A 179 7.49 0.16 3.64
N ILE A 180 7.78 -0.81 2.78
CA ILE A 180 8.82 -1.80 2.99
C ILE A 180 10.08 -1.31 2.29
N TYR A 181 11.15 -1.13 3.04
CA TYR A 181 12.44 -0.73 2.51
C TYR A 181 13.51 -1.80 2.71
N VAL A 182 14.04 -2.28 1.60
CA VAL A 182 15.16 -3.23 1.57
C VAL A 182 16.43 -2.46 1.25
N LYS A 183 17.33 -2.37 2.24
CA LYS A 183 18.58 -1.65 2.03
C LYS A 183 19.57 -2.46 1.18
N PRO A 184 20.42 -1.80 0.38
CA PRO A 184 21.52 -2.44 -0.34
C PRO A 184 22.61 -2.90 0.64
N ASN A 185 23.31 -3.96 0.26
CA ASN A 185 24.52 -4.39 0.95
C ASN A 185 25.71 -3.43 0.67
N LYS A 186 26.80 -3.60 1.41
CA LYS A 186 28.00 -2.74 1.29
C LYS A 186 28.59 -2.72 -0.13
N TYR A 187 28.53 -3.84 -0.85
CA TYR A 187 29.08 -3.93 -2.21
C TYR A 187 28.28 -3.07 -3.21
N ARG A 188 26.99 -3.07 -3.11
CA ARG A 188 26.11 -2.24 -3.96
C ARG A 188 26.23 -0.76 -3.64
N ALA A 189 26.29 -0.41 -2.35
CA ALA A 189 26.45 0.98 -1.92
C ALA A 189 27.79 1.57 -2.41
N GLN A 190 28.87 0.80 -2.38
CA GLN A 190 30.20 1.24 -2.85
C GLN A 190 30.32 1.25 -4.38
N ALA A 191 29.53 0.44 -5.10
CA ALA A 191 29.60 0.38 -6.57
C ALA A 191 29.26 1.74 -7.23
N GLY A 192 28.44 2.56 -6.57
CA GLY A 192 28.10 3.92 -7.04
C GLY A 192 29.26 4.92 -6.89
N GLU A 193 30.15 4.73 -5.92
CA GLU A 193 31.24 5.67 -5.65
C GLU A 193 32.52 5.36 -6.47
N ILE A 194 32.74 4.10 -6.83
CA ILE A 194 34.03 3.65 -7.40
C ILE A 194 34.09 3.81 -8.92
N SER A 195 32.98 3.92 -9.62
CA SER A 195 32.92 3.70 -11.06
C SER A 195 33.60 4.81 -11.91
N GLN A 196 33.54 6.06 -11.52
CA GLN A 196 34.03 7.18 -12.36
C GLN A 196 35.52 7.46 -12.22
N ASN A 197 36.08 7.38 -11.03
CA ASN A 197 37.48 7.74 -10.81
C ASN A 197 38.46 6.65 -11.23
N ARG A 198 38.08 5.38 -11.12
CA ARG A 198 38.96 4.25 -11.43
C ARG A 198 39.28 4.14 -12.93
N SER A 199 38.29 4.36 -13.77
CA SER A 199 38.44 4.37 -15.23
C SER A 199 39.36 5.52 -15.68
N PHE A 200 39.25 6.68 -15.04
CA PHE A 200 40.09 7.84 -15.33
C PHE A 200 41.56 7.59 -14.98
N TYR A 201 41.87 7.03 -13.82
CA TYR A 201 43.26 6.69 -13.44
C TYR A 201 43.88 5.61 -14.33
N ILE A 202 43.12 4.60 -14.72
CA ILE A 202 43.60 3.55 -15.65
C ILE A 202 43.91 4.15 -17.02
N SER A 203 43.06 5.03 -17.51
CA SER A 203 43.27 5.74 -18.78
C SER A 203 44.52 6.63 -18.73
N LEU A 204 44.72 7.35 -17.62
CA LEU A 204 45.88 8.22 -17.44
C LEU A 204 47.20 7.41 -17.41
N ILE A 205 47.23 6.28 -16.69
CA ILE A 205 48.39 5.38 -16.63
C ILE A 205 48.67 4.78 -18.01
N SER A 206 47.66 4.33 -18.71
CA SER A 206 47.80 3.78 -20.07
C SER A 206 48.40 4.78 -21.04
N THR A 207 47.94 6.04 -21.00
CA THR A 207 48.48 7.12 -21.82
C THR A 207 49.92 7.44 -21.49
N ALA A 208 50.27 7.48 -20.20
CA ALA A 208 51.65 7.72 -19.75
C ALA A 208 52.63 6.62 -20.21
N VAL A 209 52.22 5.36 -20.13
CA VAL A 209 53.00 4.20 -20.61
C VAL A 209 53.18 4.29 -22.15
N SER A 210 52.14 4.63 -22.90
CA SER A 210 52.22 4.78 -24.34
C SER A 210 53.18 5.89 -24.78
N VAL A 211 53.16 7.02 -24.11
CA VAL A 211 54.12 8.13 -24.35
C VAL A 211 55.54 7.73 -24.01
N ALA A 212 55.76 7.06 -22.88
CA ALA A 212 57.09 6.57 -22.50
C ALA A 212 57.66 5.59 -23.50
N THR A 213 56.84 4.68 -24.02
CA THR A 213 57.24 3.69 -25.07
C THR A 213 57.61 4.40 -26.35
N LEU A 214 56.86 5.41 -26.76
CA LEU A 214 57.13 6.22 -27.93
C LEU A 214 58.48 6.95 -27.84
N ILE A 215 58.78 7.53 -26.70
CA ILE A 215 60.05 8.23 -26.46
C ILE A 215 61.23 7.28 -26.54
N VAL A 216 61.14 6.10 -25.91
CA VAL A 216 62.18 5.08 -25.96
C VAL A 216 62.42 4.53 -27.38
N THR A 217 61.36 4.44 -28.20
CA THR A 217 61.50 3.98 -29.61
C THR A 217 62.11 5.03 -30.52
N LEU A 218 61.92 6.34 -30.22
CA LEU A 218 62.45 7.46 -30.99
C LEU A 218 63.93 7.77 -30.62
N THR A 219 64.35 7.36 -29.44
CA THR A 219 65.70 7.63 -28.93
C THR A 219 66.69 6.46 -29.18
N ARG A 220 66.21 5.38 -29.77
CA ARG A 220 67.01 4.20 -30.13
C ARG A 220 67.27 4.17 -31.63
#